data_64968efaff4a2ca2a6a91221f328f300
#
_entry.id   64968efaff4a2ca2a6a91221f328f300
#
_cell.length_a   1.000
_cell.length_b   1.000
_cell.length_c   1.000
_cell.angle_alpha   90.00
_cell.angle_beta   90.00
_cell.angle_gamma   90.00
#
_symmetry.space_group_name_H-M   'P 1'
#
loop_
_entity.id
_entity.type
_entity.pdbx_description
1 polymer ?
#
loop_
_entity_poly.entity_id
_entity_poly.type
_entity_poly.pdbx_seq_one_letter_code
_entity_poly.pdbx_strand_id
1 'polypeptide(L)'
;MHAAPRSLHNFQQEFSTYLRDPKKSPRPQGVPARPARIYEELLFNNICGFVDACFPVSKSLFSEKRWRHLCRGFFRDWQSHTPYFSQIPEQFVRFIQANDAALRVPAYLPELLHYEWLELEVETSEQSSKSISASRLLTLNETVRYARYCWPVHQISSAYRPRKPVPTVLLVHRNTDDKVQFVEINEITAQLLDILQSGAKTGNEAIKHLAKRMGYASPEPLMIHG
;
A
#
# COMPACT_ATOMS: atom_id res chain seq x y z
N MET A 1 30.27 -6.50 -10.09
CA MET A 1 29.27 -7.54 -10.41
C MET A 1 29.52 -8.02 -11.83
N HIS A 2 29.91 -9.27 -12.04
CA HIS A 2 30.07 -9.83 -13.41
C HIS A 2 28.67 -10.16 -13.95
N ALA A 3 28.37 -9.66 -15.16
CA ALA A 3 27.15 -10.04 -15.87
C ALA A 3 27.15 -11.56 -16.13
N ALA A 4 26.00 -12.21 -15.92
CA ALA A 4 25.86 -13.63 -16.21
C ALA A 4 26.11 -13.91 -17.71
N PRO A 5 26.70 -15.07 -18.06
CA PRO A 5 26.86 -15.46 -19.45
C PRO A 5 25.51 -15.40 -20.20
N ARG A 6 25.52 -15.00 -21.49
CA ARG A 6 24.29 -14.88 -22.32
C ARG A 6 23.41 -16.14 -22.29
N SER A 7 23.99 -17.31 -22.25
CA SER A 7 23.27 -18.59 -22.14
C SER A 7 22.52 -18.72 -20.82
N LEU A 8 23.12 -18.29 -19.69
CA LEU A 8 22.48 -18.33 -18.38
C LEU A 8 21.36 -17.28 -18.30
N HIS A 9 21.58 -16.08 -18.82
CA HIS A 9 20.57 -15.03 -18.84
C HIS A 9 19.33 -15.47 -19.65
N ASN A 10 19.52 -16.04 -20.83
CA ASN A 10 18.42 -16.54 -21.65
C ASN A 10 17.64 -17.64 -20.93
N PHE A 11 18.35 -18.61 -20.32
CA PHE A 11 17.72 -19.66 -19.51
C PHE A 11 16.90 -19.08 -18.36
N GLN A 12 17.42 -18.10 -17.63
CA GLN A 12 16.71 -17.44 -16.55
C GLN A 12 15.44 -16.73 -17.04
N GLN A 13 15.49 -16.05 -18.18
CA GLN A 13 14.32 -15.43 -18.79
C GLN A 13 13.26 -16.46 -19.21
N GLU A 14 13.65 -17.49 -19.93
CA GLU A 14 12.75 -18.58 -20.36
C GLU A 14 12.10 -19.26 -19.16
N PHE A 15 12.91 -19.57 -18.13
CA PHE A 15 12.40 -20.22 -16.93
C PHE A 15 11.48 -19.31 -16.12
N SER A 16 11.81 -18.04 -15.95
CA SER A 16 10.93 -17.10 -15.26
C SER A 16 9.61 -16.89 -16.00
N THR A 17 9.64 -16.84 -17.34
CA THR A 17 8.45 -16.74 -18.18
C THR A 17 7.56 -17.97 -18.03
N TYR A 18 8.17 -19.16 -18.06
CA TYR A 18 7.46 -20.41 -17.80
C TYR A 18 6.82 -20.45 -16.41
N LEU A 19 7.57 -20.07 -15.35
CA LEU A 19 7.04 -20.06 -13.98
C LEU A 19 5.84 -19.14 -13.82
N ARG A 20 5.82 -18.01 -14.51
CA ARG A 20 4.69 -17.05 -14.47
C ARG A 20 3.44 -17.56 -15.19
N ASP A 21 3.60 -18.16 -16.37
CA ASP A 21 2.48 -18.70 -17.16
C ASP A 21 2.83 -20.03 -17.83
N PRO A 22 2.82 -21.13 -17.07
CA PRO A 22 3.18 -22.44 -17.58
C PRO A 22 2.19 -22.99 -18.63
N LYS A 23 1.01 -22.36 -18.77
CA LYS A 23 0.03 -22.73 -19.79
C LYS A 23 0.35 -22.16 -21.17
N LYS A 24 0.98 -20.98 -21.22
CA LYS A 24 1.31 -20.27 -22.45
C LYS A 24 2.78 -20.38 -22.84
N SER A 25 3.66 -20.60 -21.87
CA SER A 25 5.09 -20.61 -22.06
C SER A 25 5.62 -22.03 -22.01
N PRO A 26 6.45 -22.47 -22.99
CA PRO A 26 7.05 -23.80 -22.96
C PRO A 26 8.04 -23.90 -21.80
N ARG A 27 8.14 -25.09 -21.23
CA ARG A 27 9.17 -25.39 -20.23
C ARG A 27 10.54 -25.41 -20.89
N PRO A 28 11.56 -24.72 -20.32
CA PRO A 28 12.90 -24.71 -20.88
C PRO A 28 13.47 -26.12 -21.05
N GLN A 29 14.26 -26.29 -22.10
CA GLN A 29 14.92 -27.57 -22.38
C GLN A 29 15.87 -27.95 -21.22
N GLY A 30 15.91 -29.25 -20.89
CA GLY A 30 16.75 -29.75 -19.79
C GLY A 30 16.15 -29.63 -18.39
N VAL A 31 15.05 -28.89 -18.20
CA VAL A 31 14.37 -28.81 -16.89
C VAL A 31 13.35 -29.95 -16.76
N PRO A 32 13.45 -30.85 -15.76
CA PRO A 32 12.47 -31.93 -15.59
C PRO A 32 11.07 -31.38 -15.22
N ALA A 33 10.01 -32.01 -15.74
CA ALA A 33 8.64 -31.51 -15.59
C ALA A 33 8.16 -31.43 -14.13
N ARG A 34 8.44 -32.45 -13.33
CA ARG A 34 7.99 -32.54 -11.93
C ARG A 34 8.64 -31.48 -11.05
N PRO A 35 9.97 -31.33 -11.00
CA PRO A 35 10.61 -30.23 -10.29
C PRO A 35 10.16 -28.86 -10.73
N ALA A 36 10.01 -28.61 -12.03
CA ALA A 36 9.57 -27.33 -12.56
C ALA A 36 8.16 -26.94 -12.03
N ARG A 37 7.23 -27.90 -12.01
CA ARG A 37 5.88 -27.68 -11.48
C ARG A 37 5.90 -27.43 -9.97
N ILE A 38 6.68 -28.19 -9.21
CA ILE A 38 6.80 -27.99 -7.76
C ILE A 38 7.34 -26.59 -7.48
N TYR A 39 8.36 -26.16 -8.21
CA TYR A 39 8.97 -24.84 -8.04
C TYR A 39 7.98 -23.70 -8.39
N GLU A 40 7.22 -23.85 -9.48
CA GLU A 40 6.15 -22.91 -9.88
C GLU A 40 5.10 -22.78 -8.78
N GLU A 41 4.59 -23.91 -8.26
CA GLU A 41 3.59 -23.93 -7.19
C GLU A 41 4.12 -23.29 -5.90
N LEU A 42 5.37 -23.60 -5.51
CA LEU A 42 6.00 -22.99 -4.33
C LEU A 42 6.17 -21.48 -4.47
N LEU A 43 6.68 -21.02 -5.61
CA LEU A 43 6.90 -19.59 -5.83
C LEU A 43 5.58 -18.82 -5.84
N PHE A 44 4.57 -19.35 -6.53
CA PHE A 44 3.24 -18.75 -6.54
C PHE A 44 2.61 -18.71 -5.14
N ASN A 45 2.70 -19.82 -4.38
CA ASN A 45 2.13 -19.88 -3.04
C ASN A 45 2.85 -18.92 -2.08
N ASN A 46 4.18 -18.76 -2.19
CA ASN A 46 4.92 -17.78 -1.39
C ASN A 46 4.45 -16.36 -1.68
N ILE A 47 4.30 -15.97 -2.95
CA ILE A 47 3.80 -14.66 -3.33
C ILE A 47 2.37 -14.43 -2.84
N CYS A 48 1.48 -15.43 -3.01
CA CYS A 48 0.13 -15.37 -2.45
C CYS A 48 0.15 -15.24 -0.93
N GLY A 49 1.07 -15.90 -0.24
CA GLY A 49 1.20 -15.82 1.21
C GLY A 49 1.48 -14.39 1.71
N PHE A 50 2.35 -13.63 1.03
CA PHE A 50 2.58 -12.22 1.36
C PHE A 50 1.33 -11.36 1.11
N VAL A 51 0.63 -11.59 0.01
CA VAL A 51 -0.62 -10.90 -0.31
C VAL A 51 -1.71 -11.24 0.71
N ASP A 52 -1.85 -12.51 1.06
CA ASP A 52 -2.85 -12.99 2.03
C ASP A 52 -2.63 -12.43 3.44
N ALA A 53 -1.37 -12.31 3.85
CA ALA A 53 -1.01 -11.80 5.17
C ALA A 53 -1.27 -10.29 5.29
N CYS A 54 -1.04 -9.53 4.23
CA CYS A 54 -1.22 -8.08 4.23
C CYS A 54 -2.69 -7.67 4.05
N PHE A 55 -3.53 -8.47 3.35
CA PHE A 55 -4.87 -8.07 2.92
C PHE A 55 -6.00 -8.97 3.45
N PRO A 56 -6.10 -9.20 4.76
CA PRO A 56 -7.11 -10.11 5.32
C PRO A 56 -8.55 -9.62 5.11
N VAL A 57 -8.82 -8.31 5.22
CA VAL A 57 -10.16 -7.75 4.99
C VAL A 57 -10.51 -7.84 3.52
N SER A 58 -9.65 -7.36 2.64
CA SER A 58 -9.86 -7.43 1.18
C SER A 58 -10.09 -8.87 0.72
N LYS A 59 -9.28 -9.83 1.19
CA LYS A 59 -9.44 -11.26 0.90
C LYS A 59 -10.81 -11.78 1.32
N SER A 60 -11.31 -11.39 2.49
CA SER A 60 -12.60 -11.83 3.03
C SER A 60 -13.81 -11.41 2.19
N LEU A 61 -13.65 -10.42 1.31
CA LEU A 61 -14.70 -9.94 0.42
C LEU A 61 -14.94 -10.82 -0.80
N PHE A 62 -14.04 -11.74 -1.08
CA PHE A 62 -14.07 -12.61 -2.26
C PHE A 62 -14.20 -14.07 -1.89
N SER A 63 -14.69 -14.90 -2.82
CA SER A 63 -14.48 -16.34 -2.73
C SER A 63 -12.99 -16.66 -2.89
N GLU A 64 -12.53 -17.74 -2.27
CA GLU A 64 -11.13 -18.17 -2.39
C GLU A 64 -10.68 -18.33 -3.85
N LYS A 65 -11.52 -18.90 -4.70
CA LYS A 65 -11.27 -19.05 -6.14
C LYS A 65 -11.04 -17.69 -6.82
N ARG A 66 -11.86 -16.68 -6.50
CA ARG A 66 -11.77 -15.35 -7.10
C ARG A 66 -10.53 -14.62 -6.62
N TRP A 67 -10.25 -14.67 -5.32
CA TRP A 67 -9.05 -14.06 -4.75
C TRP A 67 -7.78 -14.68 -5.32
N ARG A 68 -7.70 -16.01 -5.34
CA ARG A 68 -6.57 -16.71 -5.95
C ARG A 68 -6.39 -16.39 -7.44
N HIS A 69 -7.49 -16.10 -8.15
CA HIS A 69 -7.42 -15.63 -9.55
C HIS A 69 -6.78 -14.25 -9.67
N LEU A 70 -7.06 -13.32 -8.75
CA LEU A 70 -6.40 -11.99 -8.70
C LEU A 70 -4.90 -12.15 -8.41
N CYS A 71 -4.53 -12.96 -7.43
CA CYS A 71 -3.12 -13.27 -7.13
C CYS A 71 -2.41 -13.92 -8.33
N ARG A 72 -3.08 -14.79 -9.08
CA ARG A 72 -2.51 -15.42 -10.28
C ARG A 72 -2.33 -14.40 -11.42
N GLY A 73 -3.27 -13.47 -11.59
CA GLY A 73 -3.14 -12.36 -12.53
C GLY A 73 -1.95 -11.48 -12.20
N PHE A 74 -1.81 -11.11 -10.93
CA PHE A 74 -0.66 -10.36 -10.45
C PHE A 74 0.66 -11.09 -10.70
N PHE A 75 0.79 -12.34 -10.30
CA PHE A 75 1.99 -13.14 -10.49
C PHE A 75 2.40 -13.28 -11.96
N ARG A 76 1.41 -13.43 -12.85
CA ARG A 76 1.63 -13.60 -14.29
C ARG A 76 1.98 -12.30 -15.00
N ASP A 77 1.18 -11.25 -14.77
CA ASP A 77 1.13 -10.08 -15.65
C ASP A 77 1.91 -8.87 -15.09
N TRP A 78 2.16 -8.85 -13.76
CA TRP A 78 2.89 -7.76 -13.13
C TRP A 78 4.39 -8.06 -13.04
N GLN A 79 5.20 -7.20 -13.63
CA GLN A 79 6.65 -7.27 -13.50
C GLN A 79 7.08 -6.46 -12.28
N SER A 80 7.38 -7.16 -11.20
CA SER A 80 7.99 -6.52 -10.04
C SER A 80 9.46 -6.21 -10.33
N HIS A 81 9.88 -4.98 -10.09
CA HIS A 81 11.26 -4.52 -10.27
C HIS A 81 12.05 -4.50 -8.95
N THR A 82 11.47 -5.03 -7.88
CA THR A 82 12.11 -5.10 -6.58
C THR A 82 12.54 -6.52 -6.23
N PRO A 83 13.73 -6.71 -5.65
CA PRO A 83 14.17 -8.00 -5.12
C PRO A 83 13.61 -8.29 -3.71
N TYR A 84 12.92 -7.31 -3.08
CA TYR A 84 12.49 -7.43 -1.68
C TYR A 84 11.07 -7.97 -1.58
N PHE A 85 10.92 -9.11 -0.92
CA PHE A 85 9.61 -9.74 -0.69
C PHE A 85 8.67 -8.88 0.15
N SER A 86 9.19 -8.06 1.04
CA SER A 86 8.42 -7.08 1.83
C SER A 86 7.65 -6.06 0.98
N GLN A 87 8.08 -5.84 -0.26
CA GLN A 87 7.42 -4.90 -1.19
C GLN A 87 6.36 -5.56 -2.08
N ILE A 88 6.17 -6.88 -1.99
CA ILE A 88 5.13 -7.59 -2.77
C ILE A 88 3.73 -7.02 -2.51
N PRO A 89 3.31 -6.74 -1.26
CA PRO A 89 2.01 -6.13 -1.00
C PRO A 89 1.80 -4.80 -1.73
N GLU A 90 2.78 -3.90 -1.69
CA GLU A 90 2.72 -2.63 -2.41
C GLU A 90 2.56 -2.83 -3.92
N GLN A 91 3.32 -3.76 -4.49
CA GLN A 91 3.23 -4.10 -5.90
C GLN A 91 1.85 -4.66 -6.28
N PHE A 92 1.23 -5.43 -5.38
CA PHE A 92 -0.14 -5.93 -5.58
C PHE A 92 -1.17 -4.79 -5.56
N VAL A 93 -1.04 -3.82 -4.64
CA VAL A 93 -1.88 -2.60 -4.64
C VAL A 93 -1.79 -1.89 -6.00
N ARG A 94 -0.57 -1.62 -6.47
CA ARG A 94 -0.32 -0.96 -7.76
C ARG A 94 -0.88 -1.75 -8.95
N PHE A 95 -0.76 -3.07 -8.92
CA PHE A 95 -1.35 -3.95 -9.95
C PHE A 95 -2.86 -3.81 -10.01
N ILE A 96 -3.55 -3.85 -8.87
CA ILE A 96 -5.00 -3.70 -8.81
C ILE A 96 -5.42 -2.30 -9.23
N GLN A 97 -4.74 -1.23 -8.78
CA GLN A 97 -5.00 0.15 -9.18
C GLN A 97 -4.89 0.36 -10.70
N ALA A 98 -3.88 -0.25 -11.33
CA ALA A 98 -3.67 -0.12 -12.77
C ALA A 98 -4.65 -0.94 -13.63
N ASN A 99 -5.34 -1.92 -13.05
CA ASN A 99 -6.14 -2.90 -13.80
C ASN A 99 -7.57 -3.08 -13.25
N ASP A 100 -8.05 -2.22 -12.36
CA ASP A 100 -9.33 -2.36 -11.64
C ASP A 100 -10.53 -2.61 -12.57
N ALA A 101 -10.64 -1.82 -13.63
CA ALA A 101 -11.71 -1.93 -14.64
C ALA A 101 -11.65 -3.27 -15.39
N ALA A 102 -10.45 -3.70 -15.81
CA ALA A 102 -10.25 -4.97 -16.53
C ALA A 102 -10.49 -6.17 -15.62
N LEU A 103 -10.10 -6.06 -14.36
CA LEU A 103 -10.30 -7.08 -13.34
C LEU A 103 -11.74 -7.14 -12.82
N ARG A 104 -12.57 -6.14 -13.09
CA ARG A 104 -13.96 -6.03 -12.62
C ARG A 104 -14.06 -6.25 -11.11
N VAL A 105 -13.24 -5.51 -10.37
CA VAL A 105 -13.27 -5.49 -8.90
C VAL A 105 -14.16 -4.37 -8.38
N PRO A 106 -14.64 -4.42 -7.12
CA PRO A 106 -15.37 -3.30 -6.52
C PRO A 106 -14.56 -2.01 -6.54
N ALA A 107 -15.21 -0.88 -6.82
CA ALA A 107 -14.54 0.42 -6.96
C ALA A 107 -13.77 0.87 -5.70
N TYR A 108 -14.17 0.39 -4.52
CA TYR A 108 -13.47 0.67 -3.26
C TYR A 108 -12.24 -0.24 -3.02
N LEU A 109 -12.06 -1.32 -3.80
CA LEU A 109 -11.00 -2.29 -3.53
C LEU A 109 -9.59 -1.70 -3.63
N PRO A 110 -9.24 -0.88 -4.64
CA PRO A 110 -7.92 -0.27 -4.71
C PRO A 110 -7.58 0.56 -3.47
N GLU A 111 -8.54 1.31 -2.95
CA GLU A 111 -8.36 2.13 -1.75
C GLU A 111 -8.30 1.28 -0.47
N LEU A 112 -9.11 0.21 -0.37
CA LEU A 112 -9.06 -0.72 0.76
C LEU A 112 -7.71 -1.43 0.84
N LEU A 113 -7.20 -1.92 -0.29
CA LEU A 113 -5.86 -2.53 -0.34
C LEU A 113 -4.77 -1.53 0.06
N HIS A 114 -4.88 -0.28 -0.39
CA HIS A 114 -3.93 0.75 0.02
C HIS A 114 -4.00 1.02 1.54
N TYR A 115 -5.19 1.02 2.13
CA TYR A 115 -5.40 1.19 3.56
C TYR A 115 -4.77 0.05 4.38
N GLU A 116 -5.00 -1.21 3.98
CA GLU A 116 -4.39 -2.37 4.65
C GLU A 116 -2.86 -2.38 4.47
N TRP A 117 -2.35 -1.96 3.31
CA TRP A 117 -0.91 -1.86 3.09
C TRP A 117 -0.25 -0.75 3.93
N LEU A 118 -0.93 0.39 4.15
CA LEU A 118 -0.41 1.45 5.02
C LEU A 118 -0.15 0.97 6.46
N GLU A 119 -0.97 0.06 6.97
CA GLU A 119 -0.75 -0.57 8.27
C GLU A 119 0.61 -1.28 8.30
N LEU A 120 0.84 -2.15 7.32
CA LEU A 120 2.10 -2.88 7.18
C LEU A 120 3.30 -1.94 6.97
N GLU A 121 3.16 -0.90 6.15
CA GLU A 121 4.22 0.09 5.92
C GLU A 121 4.64 0.79 7.20
N VAL A 122 3.65 1.24 8.00
CA VAL A 122 3.89 1.92 9.28
C VAL A 122 4.45 0.95 10.32
N GLU A 123 3.95 -0.29 10.38
CA GLU A 123 4.41 -1.32 11.31
C GLU A 123 5.88 -1.69 11.06
N THR A 124 6.26 -1.86 9.80
CA THR A 124 7.60 -2.29 9.40
C THR A 124 8.60 -1.15 9.21
N SER A 125 8.17 0.11 9.37
CA SER A 125 9.05 1.27 9.25
C SER A 125 10.17 1.22 10.30
N GLU A 126 11.42 1.36 9.86
CA GLU A 126 12.59 1.46 10.75
C GLU A 126 12.64 2.79 11.54
N GLN A 127 11.80 3.74 11.17
CA GLN A 127 11.73 5.04 11.80
C GLN A 127 11.16 4.91 13.23
N SER A 128 11.75 5.65 14.16
CA SER A 128 11.36 5.62 15.56
C SER A 128 10.30 6.68 15.87
N SER A 129 9.33 6.32 16.71
CA SER A 129 8.34 7.25 17.28
C SER A 129 8.93 8.22 18.33
N LYS A 130 10.24 8.52 18.27
CA LYS A 130 10.93 9.36 19.26
C LYS A 130 10.22 10.69 19.46
N SER A 131 10.06 11.03 20.73
CA SER A 131 9.41 12.25 21.19
C SER A 131 10.04 13.52 20.60
N ILE A 132 9.18 14.45 20.29
CA ILE A 132 9.45 15.78 19.77
C ILE A 132 10.45 16.51 20.68
N SER A 133 11.54 16.97 20.10
CA SER A 133 12.43 17.97 20.71
C SER A 133 11.61 19.22 21.09
N ALA A 134 11.95 19.86 22.21
CA ALA A 134 11.36 21.12 22.66
C ALA A 134 11.60 22.32 21.72
N SER A 135 11.77 22.10 20.44
CA SER A 135 11.92 23.12 19.41
C SER A 135 10.56 23.78 19.16
N ARG A 136 10.56 25.09 18.92
CA ARG A 136 9.36 25.82 18.50
C ARG A 136 8.87 25.42 17.11
N LEU A 137 9.64 24.63 16.39
CA LEU A 137 9.30 24.13 15.06
C LEU A 137 8.52 22.82 15.20
N LEU A 138 7.37 22.77 14.55
CA LEU A 138 6.55 21.57 14.46
C LEU A 138 7.06 20.70 13.32
N THR A 139 7.35 19.45 13.62
CA THR A 139 7.66 18.41 12.64
C THR A 139 6.72 17.25 12.82
N LEU A 140 6.33 16.62 11.74
CA LEU A 140 5.56 15.39 11.83
C LEU A 140 6.45 14.27 12.37
N ASN A 141 5.85 13.39 13.18
CA ASN A 141 6.49 12.13 13.53
C ASN A 141 6.76 11.36 12.22
N GLU A 142 7.96 10.81 12.12
CA GLU A 142 8.44 10.12 10.90
C GLU A 142 7.61 8.89 10.53
N THR A 143 6.89 8.31 11.50
CA THR A 143 5.98 7.17 11.26
C THR A 143 4.61 7.58 10.75
N VAL A 144 4.27 8.89 10.75
CA VAL A 144 2.95 9.37 10.31
C VAL A 144 2.80 9.19 8.81
N ARG A 145 1.71 8.52 8.45
CA ARG A 145 1.17 8.46 7.09
C ARG A 145 -0.26 8.91 7.13
N TYR A 146 -0.76 9.53 6.08
CA TYR A 146 -2.18 9.82 5.93
C TYR A 146 -2.58 9.78 4.46
N ALA A 147 -3.83 9.40 4.24
CA ALA A 147 -4.37 9.29 2.90
C ALA A 147 -5.83 9.75 2.85
N ARG A 148 -6.20 10.35 1.72
CA ARG A 148 -7.56 10.71 1.38
C ARG A 148 -8.17 9.62 0.53
N TYR A 149 -9.31 9.10 0.99
CA TYR A 149 -10.06 8.05 0.33
C TYR A 149 -11.43 8.59 -0.13
N CYS A 150 -11.89 8.13 -1.27
CA CYS A 150 -13.27 8.36 -1.72
C CYS A 150 -14.26 7.47 -0.95
N TRP A 151 -13.78 6.37 -0.38
CA TRP A 151 -14.60 5.37 0.29
C TRP A 151 -14.25 5.26 1.79
N PRO A 152 -15.22 4.90 2.66
CA PRO A 152 -14.99 4.72 4.10
C PRO A 152 -14.30 3.36 4.34
N VAL A 153 -13.04 3.23 3.90
CA VAL A 153 -12.29 1.95 3.85
C VAL A 153 -12.13 1.30 5.22
N HIS A 154 -12.01 2.10 6.29
CA HIS A 154 -11.87 1.63 7.68
C HIS A 154 -13.14 0.93 8.22
N GLN A 155 -14.29 1.10 7.55
CA GLN A 155 -15.56 0.46 7.95
C GLN A 155 -15.80 -0.84 7.15
N ILE A 156 -15.06 -1.06 6.07
CA ILE A 156 -15.29 -2.22 5.20
C ILE A 156 -14.93 -3.52 5.94
N SER A 157 -15.82 -4.49 5.82
CA SER A 157 -15.66 -5.81 6.41
C SER A 157 -16.45 -6.87 5.64
N SER A 158 -16.36 -8.12 6.04
CA SER A 158 -17.22 -9.18 5.51
C SER A 158 -18.72 -8.90 5.70
N ALA A 159 -19.07 -8.15 6.78
CA ALA A 159 -20.44 -7.79 7.12
C ALA A 159 -20.90 -6.44 6.51
N TYR A 160 -19.98 -5.56 6.14
CA TYR A 160 -20.31 -4.24 5.62
C TYR A 160 -19.53 -3.90 4.34
N ARG A 161 -20.26 -3.54 3.30
CA ARG A 161 -19.73 -3.07 2.01
C ARG A 161 -20.42 -1.78 1.61
N PRO A 162 -19.68 -0.68 1.44
CA PRO A 162 -20.28 0.62 1.08
C PRO A 162 -20.89 0.55 -0.32
N ARG A 163 -22.06 1.16 -0.47
CA ARG A 163 -22.78 1.22 -1.76
C ARG A 163 -22.54 2.55 -2.49
N LYS A 164 -22.03 3.55 -1.78
CA LYS A 164 -21.74 4.89 -2.32
C LYS A 164 -20.44 5.42 -1.71
N PRO A 165 -19.71 6.28 -2.42
CA PRO A 165 -18.56 6.99 -1.88
C PRO A 165 -18.94 7.83 -0.66
N VAL A 166 -18.06 7.83 0.34
CA VAL A 166 -18.07 8.72 1.51
C VAL A 166 -16.62 9.14 1.72
N PRO A 167 -16.26 10.38 1.32
CA PRO A 167 -14.90 10.86 1.48
C PRO A 167 -14.42 10.76 2.93
N THR A 168 -13.26 10.18 3.11
CA THR A 168 -12.68 9.90 4.43
C THR A 168 -11.19 10.19 4.39
N VAL A 169 -10.66 10.81 5.42
CA VAL A 169 -9.20 10.99 5.58
C VAL A 169 -8.76 10.21 6.79
N LEU A 170 -7.80 9.31 6.59
CA LEU A 170 -7.25 8.48 7.64
C LEU A 170 -5.78 8.79 7.84
N LEU A 171 -5.39 8.94 9.10
CA LEU A 171 -4.02 9.06 9.56
C LEU A 171 -3.63 7.75 10.24
N VAL A 172 -2.44 7.27 9.93
CA VAL A 172 -1.85 6.06 10.49
C VAL A 172 -0.49 6.42 11.09
N HIS A 173 -0.23 6.00 12.31
CA HIS A 173 1.05 6.24 12.97
C HIS A 173 1.34 5.16 14.00
N ARG A 174 2.59 5.06 14.45
CA ARG A 174 2.92 4.29 15.66
C ARG A 174 2.85 5.20 16.88
N ASN A 175 2.23 4.70 17.94
CA ASN A 175 2.23 5.36 19.22
C ASN A 175 3.55 5.11 19.99
N THR A 176 3.65 5.61 21.22
CA THR A 176 4.83 5.42 22.10
C THR A 176 5.09 3.96 22.49
N ASP A 177 4.11 3.08 22.38
CA ASP A 177 4.21 1.64 22.64
C ASP A 177 4.51 0.83 21.34
N ASP A 178 4.92 1.52 20.27
CA ASP A 178 5.17 0.98 18.93
C ASP A 178 3.95 0.26 18.28
N LYS A 179 2.73 0.58 18.74
CA LYS A 179 1.50 0.04 18.16
C LYS A 179 0.98 0.95 17.07
N VAL A 180 0.57 0.37 15.96
CA VAL A 180 -0.09 1.10 14.87
C VAL A 180 -1.45 1.59 15.34
N GLN A 181 -1.74 2.85 15.07
CA GLN A 181 -2.98 3.53 15.39
C GLN A 181 -3.56 4.16 14.14
N PHE A 182 -4.88 4.06 13.98
CA PHE A 182 -5.63 4.71 12.92
C PHE A 182 -6.51 5.79 13.51
N VAL A 183 -6.50 6.97 12.89
CA VAL A 183 -7.31 8.10 13.29
C VAL A 183 -8.03 8.67 12.08
N GLU A 184 -9.36 8.75 12.13
CA GLU A 184 -10.10 9.53 11.14
C GLU A 184 -9.92 11.01 11.45
N ILE A 185 -9.46 11.78 10.47
CA ILE A 185 -9.23 13.21 10.59
C ILE A 185 -10.08 13.95 9.57
N ASN A 186 -10.37 15.23 9.88
CA ASN A 186 -11.06 16.08 8.93
C ASN A 186 -10.10 16.68 7.88
N GLU A 187 -10.65 17.25 6.81
CA GLU A 187 -9.85 17.82 5.72
C GLU A 187 -9.00 19.02 6.17
N ILE A 188 -9.44 19.78 7.18
CA ILE A 188 -8.68 20.91 7.73
C ILE A 188 -7.39 20.40 8.40
N THR A 189 -7.49 19.35 9.20
CA THR A 189 -6.35 18.68 9.81
C THR A 189 -5.41 18.09 8.73
N ALA A 190 -5.98 17.47 7.70
CA ALA A 190 -5.17 16.94 6.59
C ALA A 190 -4.38 18.06 5.86
N GLN A 191 -4.99 19.21 5.62
CA GLN A 191 -4.30 20.36 5.03
C GLN A 191 -3.21 20.93 5.94
N LEU A 192 -3.41 20.92 7.25
CA LEU A 192 -2.38 21.29 8.21
C LEU A 192 -1.18 20.32 8.13
N LEU A 193 -1.45 19.03 8.04
CA LEU A 193 -0.40 18.01 7.86
C LEU A 193 0.36 18.20 6.54
N ASP A 194 -0.33 18.52 5.43
CA ASP A 194 0.30 18.86 4.14
C ASP A 194 1.30 20.03 4.30
N ILE A 195 0.91 21.05 5.08
CA ILE A 195 1.76 22.24 5.34
C ILE A 195 2.98 21.83 6.17
N LEU A 196 2.81 21.03 7.20
CA LEU A 196 3.90 20.56 8.07
C LEU A 196 4.87 19.64 7.32
N GLN A 197 4.36 18.79 6.43
CA GLN A 197 5.17 17.91 5.57
C GLN A 197 6.08 18.70 4.59
N SER A 198 5.64 19.89 4.17
CA SER A 198 6.43 20.75 3.28
C SER A 198 7.66 21.40 3.94
N GLY A 199 7.91 21.14 5.22
CA GLY A 199 9.07 21.60 6.00
C GLY A 199 8.68 22.09 7.39
N ALA A 200 9.67 22.12 8.30
CA ALA A 200 9.48 22.55 9.67
C ALA A 200 8.94 24.00 9.74
N LYS A 201 7.88 24.19 10.49
CA LYS A 201 7.22 25.49 10.71
C LYS A 201 6.87 25.66 12.18
N THR A 202 6.79 26.92 12.63
CA THR A 202 6.15 27.21 13.91
C THR A 202 4.64 27.00 13.79
N GLY A 203 3.95 26.70 14.91
CA GLY A 203 2.50 26.55 14.91
C GLY A 203 1.78 27.78 14.31
N ASN A 204 2.24 28.99 14.65
CA ASN A 204 1.68 30.23 14.09
C ASN A 204 1.86 30.36 12.58
N GLU A 205 3.01 29.98 12.05
CA GLU A 205 3.25 29.97 10.59
C GLU A 205 2.37 28.95 9.89
N ALA A 206 2.25 27.74 10.44
CA ALA A 206 1.41 26.70 9.88
C ALA A 206 -0.07 27.14 9.81
N ILE A 207 -0.59 27.74 10.89
CA ILE A 207 -1.97 28.27 10.94
C ILE A 207 -2.16 29.42 9.96
N LYS A 208 -1.20 30.35 9.83
CA LYS A 208 -1.27 31.42 8.82
C LYS A 208 -1.31 30.88 7.38
N HIS A 209 -0.50 29.86 7.09
CA HIS A 209 -0.52 29.19 5.78
C HIS A 209 -1.84 28.48 5.52
N LEU A 210 -2.39 27.82 6.55
CA LEU A 210 -3.68 27.15 6.46
C LEU A 210 -4.80 28.16 6.19
N ALA A 211 -4.86 29.26 6.96
CA ALA A 211 -5.84 30.33 6.78
C ALA A 211 -5.82 30.89 5.36
N LYS A 212 -4.62 31.19 4.83
CA LYS A 212 -4.46 31.66 3.46
C LYS A 212 -4.96 30.64 2.42
N ARG A 213 -4.67 29.36 2.63
CA ARG A 213 -5.10 28.27 1.73
C ARG A 213 -6.61 28.09 1.72
N MET A 214 -7.26 28.31 2.86
CA MET A 214 -8.72 28.27 3.04
C MET A 214 -9.44 29.57 2.66
N GLY A 215 -8.71 30.61 2.23
CA GLY A 215 -9.31 31.91 1.84
C GLY A 215 -9.73 32.81 2.99
N TYR A 216 -9.27 32.52 4.24
CA TYR A 216 -9.53 33.40 5.38
C TYR A 216 -8.61 34.64 5.35
N ALA A 217 -9.18 35.80 5.66
CA ALA A 217 -8.44 37.05 5.75
C ALA A 217 -7.47 37.10 6.96
N SER A 218 -7.79 36.36 8.03
CA SER A 218 -6.95 36.25 9.24
C SER A 218 -6.95 34.82 9.79
N PRO A 219 -5.93 34.43 10.58
CA PRO A 219 -5.84 33.10 11.18
C PRO A 219 -6.74 32.89 12.42
N GLU A 220 -7.34 33.96 12.97
CA GLU A 220 -8.09 33.95 14.23
C GLU A 220 -9.22 32.91 14.29
N PRO A 221 -10.03 32.70 13.23
CA PRO A 221 -11.08 31.68 13.26
C PRO A 221 -10.54 30.24 13.46
N LEU A 222 -9.30 29.98 13.04
CA LEU A 222 -8.67 28.66 13.17
C LEU A 222 -7.98 28.46 14.53
N MET A 223 -7.65 29.54 15.25
CA MET A 223 -7.02 29.48 16.57
C MET A 223 -8.00 29.14 17.70
N ILE A 224 -9.30 29.29 17.48
CA ILE A 224 -10.34 29.07 18.49
C ILE A 224 -10.73 27.59 18.60
N HIS A 225 -10.42 26.77 17.59
CA HIS A 225 -10.81 25.36 17.48
C HIS A 225 -9.62 24.39 17.51
N GLY A 226 -8.42 24.83 17.87
CA GLY A 226 -7.20 24.01 17.96
C GLY A 226 -6.78 23.67 19.38
#